data_9b438337800454f297e4a27123654192
#
_entry.id   9b438337800454f297e4a27123654192
#
_cell.length_a   1.000
_cell.length_b   1.000
_cell.length_c   1.000
_cell.angle_alpha   90.00
_cell.angle_beta   90.00
_cell.angle_gamma   90.00
#
_symmetry.space_group_name_H-M   'P 1'
#
loop_
_entity.id
_entity.type
_entity.pdbx_description
1 polymer ?
#
loop_
_entity_poly.entity_id
_entity_poly.type
_entity_poly.pdbx_seq_one_letter_code
_entity_poly.pdbx_strand_id
1 'polypeptide(L)'
;MDMLTLARAKKVAQTLVDAVSGDVEDLSEVVEDLARDLASLVTDAEIINQDGDLASALILNRLRQHIWQFEEFLVCEIGSTVLTNTLAFPFNNSKKSVALTNVQKDTNYGVMAWTDSEAGNIGDIQVTDKQVNGFKVAYSGSASTATIKYIVIGGLIK
;
A
#
# COMPACT_ATOMS: atom_id res chain seq x y z
N MET A 1 55.71 34.56 41.49
CA MET A 1 54.34 34.09 41.34
C MET A 1 54.03 33.26 42.58
N ASP A 2 53.02 33.62 43.34
CA ASP A 2 52.66 32.95 44.58
C ASP A 2 52.05 31.55 44.27
N MET A 3 52.44 30.57 45.04
CA MET A 3 52.00 29.16 44.89
C MET A 3 50.45 29.03 44.92
N LEU A 4 49.80 29.92 45.69
CA LEU A 4 48.36 29.96 45.80
C LEU A 4 47.68 30.39 44.48
N THR A 5 48.27 31.35 43.77
CA THR A 5 47.81 31.85 42.47
C THR A 5 47.97 30.77 41.38
N LEU A 6 49.07 30.02 41.41
CA LEU A 6 49.30 28.92 40.51
C LEU A 6 48.31 27.75 40.73
N ALA A 7 48.05 27.42 42.01
CA ALA A 7 47.06 26.37 42.33
C ALA A 7 45.64 26.75 41.89
N ARG A 8 45.22 28.03 42.03
CA ARG A 8 43.93 28.51 41.54
C ARG A 8 43.84 28.48 40.01
N ALA A 9 44.89 28.90 39.31
CA ALA A 9 44.94 28.86 37.86
C ALA A 9 44.84 27.43 37.35
N LYS A 10 45.55 26.49 37.97
CA LYS A 10 45.50 25.06 37.64
C LYS A 10 44.08 24.47 37.84
N LYS A 11 43.40 24.84 38.95
CA LYS A 11 42.05 24.37 39.23
C LYS A 11 41.04 24.93 38.21
N VAL A 12 41.13 26.18 37.82
CA VAL A 12 40.27 26.79 36.81
C VAL A 12 40.49 26.15 35.44
N ALA A 13 41.75 25.93 35.06
CA ALA A 13 42.10 25.24 33.84
C ALA A 13 41.53 23.78 33.80
N GLN A 14 41.61 23.06 34.89
CA GLN A 14 41.04 21.71 34.99
C GLN A 14 39.53 21.73 34.88
N THR A 15 38.84 22.67 35.56
CA THR A 15 37.38 22.83 35.46
C THR A 15 36.94 23.14 34.04
N LEU A 16 37.69 23.98 33.32
CA LEU A 16 37.41 24.29 31.91
C LEU A 16 37.63 23.07 31.01
N VAL A 17 38.69 22.30 31.24
CA VAL A 17 38.93 21.06 30.48
C VAL A 17 37.81 20.05 30.71
N ASP A 18 37.41 19.84 31.96
CA ASP A 18 36.33 18.93 32.32
C ASP A 18 34.98 19.37 31.68
N ALA A 19 34.66 20.64 31.66
CA ALA A 19 33.46 21.18 31.00
C ALA A 19 33.49 20.97 29.48
N VAL A 20 34.61 21.34 28.86
CA VAL A 20 34.78 21.16 27.41
C VAL A 20 34.76 19.65 27.02
N SER A 21 35.32 18.78 27.84
CA SER A 21 35.28 17.34 27.60
C SER A 21 33.85 16.80 27.68
N GLY A 22 33.03 17.29 28.65
CA GLY A 22 31.61 16.90 28.72
C GLY A 22 30.84 17.37 27.49
N ASP A 23 31.03 18.62 27.06
CA ASP A 23 30.38 19.14 25.83
C ASP A 23 30.80 18.38 24.58
N VAL A 24 32.05 17.90 24.51
CA VAL A 24 32.55 17.08 23.39
C VAL A 24 31.94 15.68 23.41
N GLU A 25 31.79 15.07 24.59
CA GLU A 25 31.13 13.78 24.74
C GLU A 25 29.65 13.86 24.32
N ASP A 26 28.91 14.87 24.79
CA ASP A 26 27.51 15.11 24.41
C ASP A 26 27.37 15.36 22.88
N LEU A 27 28.29 16.10 22.28
CA LEU A 27 28.30 16.34 20.85
C LEU A 27 28.60 15.04 20.05
N SER A 28 29.49 14.21 20.57
CA SER A 28 29.81 12.91 19.96
C SER A 28 28.59 11.99 19.95
N GLU A 29 27.82 11.93 21.02
CA GLU A 29 26.59 11.14 21.12
C GLU A 29 25.55 11.61 20.09
N VAL A 30 25.35 12.93 19.98
CA VAL A 30 24.44 13.52 18.99
C VAL A 30 24.87 13.21 17.55
N VAL A 31 26.19 13.24 17.28
CA VAL A 31 26.72 12.91 15.95
C VAL A 31 26.53 11.41 15.65
N GLU A 32 26.72 10.52 16.62
CA GLU A 32 26.48 9.09 16.44
C GLU A 32 25.01 8.77 16.21
N ASP A 33 24.09 9.42 16.90
CA ASP A 33 22.66 9.28 16.69
C ASP A 33 22.23 9.79 15.31
N LEU A 34 22.72 10.94 14.90
CA LEU A 34 22.48 11.46 13.55
C LEU A 34 23.06 10.55 12.47
N ALA A 35 24.23 9.98 12.68
CA ALA A 35 24.83 9.02 11.74
C ALA A 35 24.01 7.72 11.65
N ARG A 36 23.46 7.26 12.77
CA ARG A 36 22.57 6.08 12.82
C ARG A 36 21.27 6.33 12.10
N ASP A 37 20.65 7.49 12.34
CA ASP A 37 19.41 7.90 11.66
C ASP A 37 19.64 8.06 10.16
N LEU A 38 20.76 8.65 9.76
CA LEU A 38 21.13 8.79 8.36
C LEU A 38 21.39 7.43 7.69
N ALA A 39 22.07 6.51 8.39
CA ALA A 39 22.30 5.16 7.90
C ALA A 39 20.99 4.37 7.74
N SER A 40 20.05 4.53 8.66
CA SER A 40 18.70 3.96 8.55
C SER A 40 17.95 4.51 7.34
N LEU A 41 17.97 5.83 7.14
CA LEU A 41 17.37 6.46 5.96
C LEU A 41 17.99 5.98 4.64
N VAL A 42 19.27 5.68 4.64
CA VAL A 42 20.02 5.20 3.46
C VAL A 42 19.78 3.72 3.20
N THR A 43 19.68 2.88 4.24
CA THR A 43 19.40 1.44 4.08
C THR A 43 17.97 1.15 3.68
N ASP A 44 17.00 1.96 4.08
CA ASP A 44 15.62 1.86 3.61
C ASP A 44 15.44 2.34 2.17
N ALA A 45 16.38 3.11 1.64
CA ALA A 45 16.44 3.46 0.23
C ALA A 45 17.17 2.37 -0.55
N GLU A 46 16.50 1.30 -0.94
CA GLU A 46 17.03 0.19 -1.77
C GLU A 46 17.54 0.65 -3.15
N ILE A 47 17.40 1.93 -3.44
CA ILE A 47 17.87 2.57 -4.65
C ILE A 47 18.57 3.87 -4.25
N ILE A 48 19.81 3.77 -3.81
CA ILE A 48 20.73 4.90 -3.89
C ILE A 48 21.15 4.95 -5.36
N ASN A 49 20.62 5.93 -6.09
CA ASN A 49 21.13 6.24 -7.40
C ASN A 49 22.62 6.56 -7.24
N GLN A 50 23.46 6.14 -8.21
CA GLN A 50 24.92 6.24 -8.16
C GLN A 50 25.46 7.68 -7.95
N ASP A 51 24.56 8.67 -8.02
CA ASP A 51 24.89 10.09 -7.86
C ASP A 51 24.81 10.62 -6.42
N GLY A 52 24.47 9.80 -5.43
CA GLY A 52 24.55 10.15 -4.00
C GLY A 52 23.62 11.30 -3.56
N ASP A 53 22.56 11.58 -4.30
CA ASP A 53 21.63 12.66 -3.96
C ASP A 53 20.61 12.21 -2.89
N LEU A 54 20.87 12.62 -1.66
CA LEU A 54 20.02 12.36 -0.50
C LEU A 54 18.58 12.85 -0.68
N ALA A 55 18.40 13.96 -1.40
CA ALA A 55 17.08 14.52 -1.68
C ALA A 55 16.27 13.63 -2.63
N SER A 56 16.93 13.05 -3.62
CA SER A 56 16.32 12.09 -4.54
C SER A 56 15.94 10.79 -3.82
N ALA A 57 16.76 10.29 -2.90
CA ALA A 57 16.47 9.11 -2.09
C ALA A 57 15.23 9.32 -1.18
N LEU A 58 15.10 10.50 -0.55
CA LEU A 58 13.94 10.86 0.27
C LEU A 58 12.65 10.96 -0.56
N ILE A 59 12.72 11.52 -1.76
CA ILE A 59 11.57 11.62 -2.68
C ILE A 59 11.15 10.22 -3.14
N LEU A 60 12.10 9.37 -3.52
CA LEU A 60 11.84 8.00 -3.93
C LEU A 60 11.24 7.16 -2.79
N ASN A 61 11.71 7.33 -1.57
CA ASN A 61 11.17 6.63 -0.40
C ASN A 61 9.74 7.07 -0.09
N ARG A 62 9.43 8.37 -0.17
CA ARG A 62 8.05 8.87 -0.06
C ARG A 62 7.15 8.33 -1.18
N LEU A 63 7.63 8.34 -2.41
CA LEU A 63 6.88 7.81 -3.56
C LEU A 63 6.59 6.32 -3.38
N ARG A 64 7.58 5.54 -2.94
CA ARG A 64 7.45 4.12 -2.64
C ARG A 64 6.43 3.85 -1.52
N GLN A 65 6.47 4.62 -0.42
CA GLN A 65 5.48 4.53 0.65
C GLN A 65 4.06 4.85 0.14
N HIS A 66 3.91 5.85 -0.73
CA HIS A 66 2.62 6.17 -1.35
C HIS A 66 2.15 5.04 -2.28
N ILE A 67 3.05 4.44 -3.07
CA ILE A 67 2.72 3.30 -3.94
C ILE A 67 2.28 2.09 -3.09
N TRP A 68 2.99 1.74 -2.04
CA TRP A 68 2.60 0.65 -1.13
C TRP A 68 1.26 0.89 -0.45
N GLN A 69 0.99 2.12 -0.03
CA GLN A 69 -0.33 2.48 0.49
C GLN A 69 -1.43 2.29 -0.57
N PHE A 70 -1.14 2.61 -1.83
CA PHE A 70 -2.06 2.37 -2.93
C PHE A 70 -2.28 0.87 -3.21
N GLU A 71 -1.23 0.07 -3.22
CA GLU A 71 -1.30 -1.39 -3.40
C GLU A 71 -2.06 -2.07 -2.26
N GLU A 72 -1.88 -1.62 -1.02
CA GLU A 72 -2.61 -2.13 0.14
C GLU A 72 -4.11 -1.79 0.10
N PHE A 73 -4.48 -0.66 -0.52
CA PHE A 73 -5.86 -0.19 -0.61
C PHE A 73 -6.58 -0.63 -1.89
N LEU A 74 -5.86 -0.90 -2.98
CA LEU A 74 -6.44 -1.19 -4.28
C LEU A 74 -6.28 -2.67 -4.65
N VAL A 75 -7.15 -3.51 -4.12
CA VAL A 75 -7.24 -4.91 -4.59
C VAL A 75 -8.08 -4.95 -5.85
N CYS A 76 -7.42 -5.11 -7.00
CA CYS A 76 -8.05 -5.16 -8.31
C CYS A 76 -7.97 -6.58 -8.89
N GLU A 77 -9.08 -7.05 -9.46
CA GLU A 77 -9.12 -8.32 -10.18
C GLU A 77 -9.93 -8.17 -11.46
N ILE A 78 -9.42 -8.75 -12.55
CA ILE A 78 -10.14 -8.82 -13.82
C ILE A 78 -10.38 -10.30 -14.14
N GLY A 79 -11.61 -10.62 -14.51
CA GLY A 79 -11.95 -12.00 -14.83
C GLY A 79 -13.13 -12.13 -15.79
N SER A 80 -13.45 -13.36 -16.09
CA SER A 80 -14.61 -13.70 -16.91
C SER A 80 -15.29 -14.96 -16.42
N THR A 81 -16.58 -15.06 -16.68
CA THR A 81 -17.37 -16.26 -16.39
C THR A 81 -18.44 -16.48 -17.46
N VAL A 82 -18.69 -17.74 -17.77
CA VAL A 82 -19.78 -18.10 -18.68
C VAL A 82 -21.02 -18.42 -17.86
N LEU A 83 -22.13 -17.76 -18.18
CA LEU A 83 -23.45 -18.02 -17.63
C LEU A 83 -24.30 -18.75 -18.66
N THR A 84 -25.15 -19.65 -18.19
CA THR A 84 -26.09 -20.40 -19.02
C THR A 84 -27.51 -20.26 -18.45
N ASN A 85 -28.49 -20.09 -19.32
CA ASN A 85 -29.90 -20.10 -18.96
C ASN A 85 -30.58 -21.23 -19.75
N THR A 86 -31.22 -22.14 -19.06
CA THR A 86 -31.93 -23.29 -19.65
C THR A 86 -33.46 -23.12 -19.64
N LEU A 87 -33.96 -22.02 -19.07
CA LEU A 87 -35.38 -21.77 -18.93
C LEU A 87 -35.89 -20.89 -20.10
N ALA A 88 -37.13 -21.14 -20.47
CA ALA A 88 -37.82 -20.30 -21.43
C ALA A 88 -38.30 -18.98 -20.79
N PHE A 89 -38.28 -17.90 -21.57
CA PHE A 89 -38.81 -16.62 -21.12
C PHE A 89 -40.28 -16.78 -20.64
N PRO A 90 -40.66 -16.15 -19.53
CA PRO A 90 -39.98 -15.09 -18.78
C PRO A 90 -39.05 -15.59 -17.66
N PHE A 91 -38.79 -16.88 -17.55
CA PHE A 91 -37.97 -17.45 -16.50
C PHE A 91 -36.48 -17.43 -16.88
N ASN A 92 -35.63 -17.29 -15.88
CA ASN A 92 -34.17 -17.26 -16.06
C ASN A 92 -33.46 -17.90 -14.86
N ASN A 93 -32.47 -18.75 -15.13
CA ASN A 93 -31.63 -19.40 -14.12
C ASN A 93 -30.13 -19.19 -14.33
N SER A 94 -29.76 -18.09 -14.99
CA SER A 94 -28.37 -17.77 -15.33
C SER A 94 -27.45 -17.49 -14.14
N LYS A 95 -28.02 -17.38 -12.93
CA LYS A 95 -27.26 -17.01 -11.71
C LYS A 95 -26.10 -17.96 -11.43
N LYS A 96 -24.88 -17.41 -11.29
CA LYS A 96 -23.66 -18.15 -11.01
C LYS A 96 -22.80 -17.45 -9.97
N SER A 97 -22.12 -18.25 -9.13
CA SER A 97 -21.13 -17.74 -8.19
C SER A 97 -19.78 -17.57 -8.89
N VAL A 98 -19.14 -16.45 -8.63
CA VAL A 98 -17.78 -16.12 -9.05
C VAL A 98 -16.92 -16.07 -7.80
N ALA A 99 -15.89 -16.91 -7.76
CA ALA A 99 -14.86 -16.84 -6.71
C ALA A 99 -13.78 -15.87 -7.12
N LEU A 100 -13.34 -15.04 -6.18
CA LEU A 100 -12.22 -14.13 -6.37
C LEU A 100 -10.90 -14.81 -6.01
N THR A 101 -9.87 -14.54 -6.79
CA THR A 101 -8.49 -14.96 -6.50
C THR A 101 -7.92 -14.12 -5.35
N ASN A 102 -8.21 -12.81 -5.39
CA ASN A 102 -7.79 -11.87 -4.37
C ASN A 102 -8.93 -11.63 -3.38
N VAL A 103 -8.76 -12.11 -2.15
CA VAL A 103 -9.73 -11.90 -1.07
C VAL A 103 -9.82 -10.41 -0.74
N GLN A 104 -11.02 -9.87 -0.76
CA GLN A 104 -11.29 -8.47 -0.44
C GLN A 104 -11.28 -8.25 1.08
N LYS A 105 -10.96 -7.04 1.51
CA LYS A 105 -10.94 -6.67 2.93
C LYS A 105 -12.34 -6.73 3.57
N ASP A 106 -13.34 -6.32 2.82
CA ASP A 106 -14.75 -6.33 3.21
C ASP A 106 -15.65 -6.50 1.97
N THR A 107 -16.95 -6.35 2.11
CA THR A 107 -17.93 -6.47 1.01
C THR A 107 -18.21 -5.15 0.29
N ASN A 108 -17.52 -4.05 0.62
CA ASN A 108 -17.71 -2.72 0.01
C ASN A 108 -16.91 -2.51 -1.28
N TYR A 109 -16.41 -3.57 -1.87
CA TYR A 109 -15.75 -3.47 -3.18
C TYR A 109 -16.75 -3.20 -4.32
N GLY A 110 -16.29 -2.51 -5.36
CA GLY A 110 -17.04 -2.30 -6.61
C GLY A 110 -16.89 -3.49 -7.55
N VAL A 111 -17.93 -3.83 -8.28
CA VAL A 111 -17.88 -4.79 -9.39
C VAL A 111 -18.50 -4.11 -10.61
N MET A 112 -17.70 -3.98 -11.68
CA MET A 112 -18.19 -3.63 -13.01
C MET A 112 -18.26 -4.91 -13.83
N ALA A 113 -19.41 -5.19 -14.45
CA ALA A 113 -19.60 -6.38 -15.26
C ALA A 113 -20.24 -5.99 -16.60
N TRP A 114 -19.78 -6.64 -17.68
CA TRP A 114 -20.32 -6.40 -19.04
C TRP A 114 -20.25 -7.70 -19.84
N THR A 115 -21.05 -7.75 -20.91
CA THR A 115 -21.08 -8.86 -21.85
C THR A 115 -19.90 -8.79 -22.81
N ASP A 116 -19.23 -9.90 -23.00
CA ASP A 116 -18.20 -10.08 -24.04
C ASP A 116 -18.77 -10.81 -25.27
N SER A 117 -19.58 -11.84 -25.02
CA SER A 117 -20.29 -12.59 -26.07
C SER A 117 -21.59 -13.17 -25.50
N GLU A 118 -22.61 -13.29 -26.36
CA GLU A 118 -23.94 -13.73 -25.98
C GLU A 118 -24.66 -14.46 -27.12
N ALA A 119 -25.55 -15.37 -26.76
CA ALA A 119 -26.47 -16.04 -27.67
C ALA A 119 -27.92 -15.67 -27.30
N GLY A 120 -28.38 -14.51 -27.78
CA GLY A 120 -29.71 -13.95 -27.54
C GLY A 120 -29.68 -12.67 -26.72
N ASN A 121 -30.84 -12.23 -26.25
CA ASN A 121 -30.97 -10.99 -25.46
C ASN A 121 -30.50 -11.23 -24.03
N ILE A 122 -29.54 -10.45 -23.56
CA ILE A 122 -28.99 -10.56 -22.22
C ILE A 122 -29.79 -9.80 -21.15
N GLY A 123 -30.47 -8.69 -21.53
CA GLY A 123 -31.10 -7.82 -20.56
C GLY A 123 -30.09 -7.15 -19.61
N ASP A 124 -30.47 -7.00 -18.35
CA ASP A 124 -29.63 -6.38 -17.33
C ASP A 124 -28.71 -7.40 -16.65
N ILE A 125 -27.46 -7.03 -16.45
CA ILE A 125 -26.51 -7.80 -15.65
C ILE A 125 -26.65 -7.37 -14.20
N GLN A 126 -26.81 -8.33 -13.30
CA GLN A 126 -26.99 -8.13 -11.87
C GLN A 126 -25.86 -8.79 -11.10
N VAL A 127 -25.23 -8.00 -10.22
CA VAL A 127 -24.24 -8.48 -9.25
C VAL A 127 -24.87 -8.49 -7.87
N THR A 128 -24.90 -9.63 -7.22
CA THR A 128 -25.55 -9.85 -5.92
C THR A 128 -24.68 -10.69 -4.99
N ASP A 129 -25.08 -10.78 -3.72
CA ASP A 129 -24.47 -11.67 -2.73
C ASP A 129 -22.94 -11.51 -2.65
N LYS A 130 -22.45 -10.26 -2.57
CA LYS A 130 -21.03 -9.97 -2.42
C LYS A 130 -20.52 -10.51 -1.08
N GLN A 131 -19.45 -11.30 -1.14
CA GLN A 131 -18.67 -11.84 -0.03
C GLN A 131 -17.22 -11.39 -0.21
N VAL A 132 -16.42 -11.45 0.82
CA VAL A 132 -14.99 -11.08 0.74
C VAL A 132 -14.20 -11.90 -0.28
N ASN A 133 -14.65 -13.10 -0.60
CA ASN A 133 -13.99 -14.04 -1.52
C ASN A 133 -14.79 -14.28 -2.82
N GLY A 134 -15.84 -13.50 -3.10
CA GLY A 134 -16.62 -13.71 -4.31
C GLY A 134 -17.96 -12.97 -4.33
N PHE A 135 -18.69 -13.15 -5.41
CA PHE A 135 -20.03 -12.57 -5.63
C PHE A 135 -20.86 -13.48 -6.52
N LYS A 136 -22.13 -13.19 -6.66
CA LYS A 136 -22.98 -13.82 -7.67
C LYS A 136 -23.29 -12.87 -8.80
N VAL A 137 -23.28 -13.38 -10.02
CA VAL A 137 -23.67 -12.65 -11.23
C VAL A 137 -24.80 -13.40 -11.95
N ALA A 138 -25.73 -12.64 -12.49
CA ALA A 138 -26.84 -13.13 -13.30
C ALA A 138 -27.17 -12.10 -14.39
N TYR A 139 -27.93 -12.52 -15.39
CA TYR A 139 -28.58 -11.61 -16.34
C TYR A 139 -30.10 -11.86 -16.38
N SER A 140 -30.88 -10.87 -16.81
CA SER A 140 -32.35 -10.93 -16.78
C SER A 140 -32.97 -11.37 -18.10
N GLY A 141 -32.19 -11.39 -19.19
CA GLY A 141 -32.68 -11.68 -20.54
C GLY A 141 -32.91 -13.15 -20.85
N SER A 142 -33.26 -13.42 -22.12
CA SER A 142 -33.57 -14.75 -22.66
C SER A 142 -32.40 -15.43 -23.35
N ALA A 143 -31.21 -14.84 -23.31
CA ALA A 143 -30.01 -15.47 -23.86
C ALA A 143 -29.82 -16.87 -23.26
N SER A 144 -29.45 -17.87 -24.08
CA SER A 144 -29.16 -19.23 -23.62
C SER A 144 -27.78 -19.33 -22.96
N THR A 145 -26.84 -18.50 -23.41
CA THR A 145 -25.49 -18.40 -22.84
C THR A 145 -24.93 -17.00 -23.02
N ALA A 146 -24.11 -16.57 -22.08
CA ALA A 146 -23.37 -15.30 -22.19
C ALA A 146 -22.04 -15.41 -21.46
N THR A 147 -21.00 -14.83 -22.03
CA THR A 147 -19.72 -14.62 -21.39
C THR A 147 -19.72 -13.23 -20.74
N ILE A 148 -19.64 -13.19 -19.44
CA ILE A 148 -19.58 -11.96 -18.67
C ILE A 148 -18.14 -11.71 -18.23
N LYS A 149 -17.59 -10.57 -18.63
CA LYS A 149 -16.33 -10.04 -18.10
C LYS A 149 -16.62 -9.15 -16.91
N TYR A 150 -15.69 -9.10 -15.97
CA TYR A 150 -15.82 -8.26 -14.78
C TYR A 150 -14.51 -7.66 -14.35
N ILE A 151 -14.58 -6.50 -13.73
CA ILE A 151 -13.51 -5.88 -12.97
C ILE A 151 -14.01 -5.72 -11.54
N VAL A 152 -13.20 -6.16 -10.59
CA VAL A 152 -13.42 -5.93 -9.16
C VAL A 152 -12.42 -4.90 -8.68
N ILE A 153 -12.89 -3.90 -7.95
CA ILE A 153 -12.06 -2.85 -7.36
C ILE A 153 -12.40 -2.77 -5.87
N GLY A 154 -11.45 -3.14 -5.04
CA GLY A 154 -11.59 -3.12 -3.58
C GLY A 154 -10.76 -2.02 -2.93
N GLY A 155 -11.00 -1.76 -1.65
CA GLY A 155 -10.19 -0.88 -0.83
C GLY A 155 -10.39 0.62 -1.02
N LEU A 156 -11.22 1.06 -1.95
CA LEU A 156 -11.40 2.49 -2.29
C LEU A 156 -12.35 3.27 -1.37
N ILE A 157 -13.12 2.60 -0.53
CA ILE A 157 -14.16 3.27 0.28
C ILE A 157 -13.96 2.87 1.75
N LYS A 158 -13.58 3.85 2.55
CA LYS A 158 -13.72 3.80 4.01
C LYS A 158 -15.09 4.30 4.39
#